data_0d0073709802b76d378cd717c8b85f02
#
_entry.id   0d0073709802b76d378cd717c8b85f02
#
_cell.length_a   1.000
_cell.length_b   1.000
_cell.length_c   1.000
_cell.angle_alpha   90.00
_cell.angle_beta   90.00
_cell.angle_gamma   90.00
#
_symmetry.space_group_name_H-M   'P 1'
#
loop_
_entity.id
_entity.type
_entity.pdbx_description
1 polymer ?
#
loop_
_entity_poly.entity_id
_entity_poly.type
_entity_poly.pdbx_seq_one_letter_code
_entity_poly.pdbx_strand_id
1 'polypeptide(L)'
;MATGMNDASFTERQLVTFLLGEDEFGADIMDVREIIRVPDITRVPNAPEYVEGACNLRGNVLPIIDGRTRFNLEKKKKDENSRVLVIDVNGKATGMIVDKVSEVMRVNTADIEEPPQIVKNVDADYLKGVVKLDNGNRLVMLLDVVKALSVSNAQKEQINGQEENLHKTGTIQNTAGTESIDEEQLVSFLLDKEEYAIGIMQVKEIIRAPQIVKVPNCEAYIEGVVSIRNNLLPIINLRTYFGMEHLDINDHTRILVVDMGNFTAGIM
;
A
#
# COMPACT_ATOMS: atom_id res chain seq x y z
N MET A 1 30.86 -36.11 16.49
CA MET A 1 30.64 -34.72 16.03
C MET A 1 29.46 -34.74 15.05
N ALA A 2 28.29 -34.48 15.52
CA ALA A 2 27.06 -34.42 14.70
C ALA A 2 26.80 -32.98 14.35
N THR A 3 26.96 -32.68 13.08
CA THR A 3 26.67 -31.36 12.50
C THR A 3 25.15 -31.20 12.48
N GLY A 4 24.64 -30.34 13.36
CA GLY A 4 23.22 -29.95 13.32
C GLY A 4 22.94 -29.19 12.04
N MET A 5 22.19 -29.80 11.13
CA MET A 5 21.52 -29.11 10.05
C MET A 5 20.38 -28.28 10.69
N ASN A 6 20.52 -26.97 10.61
CA ASN A 6 19.43 -26.04 10.85
C ASN A 6 18.39 -26.29 9.74
N ASP A 7 17.35 -27.03 10.07
CA ASP A 7 16.12 -27.09 9.28
C ASP A 7 15.40 -25.72 9.43
N ALA A 8 15.80 -24.77 8.60
CA ALA A 8 14.97 -23.61 8.36
C ALA A 8 13.72 -24.14 7.61
N SER A 9 12.65 -24.40 8.35
CA SER A 9 11.36 -24.79 7.78
C SER A 9 10.88 -23.62 6.91
N PHE A 10 11.18 -23.68 5.61
CA PHE A 10 10.62 -22.79 4.63
C PHE A 10 9.10 -23.08 4.57
N THR A 11 8.33 -22.21 5.21
CA THR A 11 6.88 -22.32 5.17
C THR A 11 6.39 -21.70 3.86
N GLU A 12 5.96 -22.53 2.91
CA GLU A 12 5.33 -22.07 1.68
C GLU A 12 3.89 -21.63 1.93
N ARG A 13 3.48 -20.52 1.31
CA ARG A 13 2.09 -20.06 1.25
C ARG A 13 1.62 -20.11 -0.20
N GLN A 14 0.33 -20.41 -0.39
CA GLN A 14 -0.30 -20.34 -1.70
C GLN A 14 -1.16 -19.10 -1.76
N LEU A 15 -0.93 -18.27 -2.76
CA LEU A 15 -1.64 -17.01 -2.98
C LEU A 15 -2.42 -17.07 -4.29
N VAL A 16 -3.64 -16.58 -4.26
CA VAL A 16 -4.40 -16.21 -5.45
C VAL A 16 -4.02 -14.78 -5.79
N THR A 17 -3.44 -14.56 -6.98
CA THR A 17 -3.12 -13.20 -7.42
C THR A 17 -4.19 -12.66 -8.37
N PHE A 18 -4.44 -11.36 -8.27
CA PHE A 18 -5.47 -10.67 -9.03
C PHE A 18 -5.10 -9.21 -9.26
N LEU A 19 -5.70 -8.61 -10.25
CA LEU A 19 -5.50 -7.21 -10.60
C LEU A 19 -6.66 -6.35 -10.11
N LEU A 20 -6.33 -5.17 -9.59
CA LEU A 20 -7.22 -4.03 -9.39
C LEU A 20 -6.53 -2.80 -9.97
N GLY A 21 -7.00 -2.31 -11.09
CA GLY A 21 -6.28 -1.33 -11.89
C GLY A 21 -5.10 -1.95 -12.61
N GLU A 22 -3.95 -1.32 -12.46
CA GLU A 22 -2.68 -1.79 -12.99
C GLU A 22 -1.86 -2.55 -11.95
N ASP A 23 -2.31 -2.53 -10.69
CA ASP A 23 -1.61 -3.11 -9.56
C ASP A 23 -2.02 -4.56 -9.30
N GLU A 24 -1.05 -5.35 -8.86
CA GLU A 24 -1.23 -6.78 -8.57
C GLU A 24 -1.32 -7.01 -7.05
N PHE A 25 -2.37 -7.71 -6.68
CA PHE A 25 -2.68 -8.06 -5.30
C PHE A 25 -2.69 -9.58 -5.14
N GLY A 26 -2.45 -10.01 -3.91
CA GLY A 26 -2.54 -11.42 -3.52
C GLY A 26 -3.45 -11.61 -2.31
N ALA A 27 -4.15 -12.72 -2.27
CA ALA A 27 -4.89 -13.19 -1.12
C ALA A 27 -4.45 -14.63 -0.79
N ASP A 28 -4.44 -14.99 0.49
CA ASP A 28 -4.19 -16.37 0.87
C ASP A 28 -5.28 -17.27 0.27
N ILE A 29 -4.87 -18.38 -0.37
CA ILE A 29 -5.84 -19.30 -0.99
C ILE A 29 -6.80 -19.89 0.04
N MET A 30 -6.38 -19.98 1.30
CA MET A 30 -7.20 -20.50 2.38
C MET A 30 -8.38 -19.60 2.72
N ASP A 31 -8.28 -18.30 2.40
CA ASP A 31 -9.35 -17.32 2.60
C ASP A 31 -10.35 -17.33 1.44
N VAL A 32 -9.98 -17.92 0.27
CA VAL A 32 -10.78 -17.92 -0.95
C VAL A 32 -11.50 -19.27 -1.11
N ARG A 33 -12.82 -19.26 -1.00
CA ARG A 33 -13.65 -20.47 -1.18
C ARG A 33 -13.76 -20.88 -2.65
N GLU A 34 -14.03 -19.91 -3.53
CA GLU A 34 -14.16 -20.13 -4.97
C GLU A 34 -13.99 -18.82 -5.76
N ILE A 35 -13.74 -18.95 -7.04
CA ILE A 35 -13.64 -17.83 -7.99
C ILE A 35 -14.71 -18.04 -9.05
N ILE A 36 -15.59 -17.07 -9.22
CA ILE A 36 -16.71 -17.15 -10.17
C ILE A 36 -16.69 -15.98 -11.16
N ARG A 37 -17.41 -16.13 -12.27
CA ARG A 37 -17.71 -15.00 -13.13
C ARG A 37 -18.63 -14.03 -12.40
N VAL A 38 -18.59 -12.74 -12.77
CA VAL A 38 -19.49 -11.75 -12.19
C VAL A 38 -20.94 -12.13 -12.53
N PRO A 39 -21.76 -12.45 -11.51
CA PRO A 39 -23.17 -12.80 -11.72
C PRO A 39 -24.04 -11.56 -11.90
N ASP A 40 -25.33 -11.77 -12.14
CA ASP A 40 -26.31 -10.70 -12.03
C ASP A 40 -26.42 -10.24 -10.59
N ILE A 41 -26.22 -8.94 -10.35
CA ILE A 41 -26.19 -8.33 -9.02
C ILE A 41 -27.40 -7.44 -8.85
N THR A 42 -28.15 -7.69 -7.78
CA THR A 42 -29.25 -6.83 -7.35
C THR A 42 -28.72 -5.78 -6.39
N ARG A 43 -28.91 -4.51 -6.70
CA ARG A 43 -28.47 -3.40 -5.84
C ARG A 43 -29.21 -3.40 -4.51
N VAL A 44 -28.48 -3.11 -3.43
CA VAL A 44 -29.06 -2.91 -2.10
C VAL A 44 -29.18 -1.40 -1.86
N PRO A 45 -30.41 -0.87 -1.62
CA PRO A 45 -30.60 0.55 -1.34
C PRO A 45 -29.86 0.98 -0.05
N ASN A 46 -29.32 2.19 -0.04
CA ASN A 46 -28.62 2.80 1.10
C ASN A 46 -27.38 2.01 1.60
N ALA A 47 -26.85 1.13 0.78
CA ALA A 47 -25.59 0.45 1.09
C ALA A 47 -24.39 1.41 0.88
N PRO A 48 -23.25 1.17 1.58
CA PRO A 48 -22.02 1.89 1.31
C PRO A 48 -21.61 1.81 -0.16
N GLU A 49 -20.88 2.80 -0.68
CA GLU A 49 -20.54 2.92 -2.10
C GLU A 49 -19.78 1.71 -2.65
N TYR A 50 -18.94 1.09 -1.81
CA TYR A 50 -18.20 -0.11 -2.18
C TYR A 50 -19.06 -1.39 -2.22
N VAL A 51 -20.29 -1.37 -1.71
CA VAL A 51 -21.23 -2.49 -1.79
C VAL A 51 -21.95 -2.40 -3.12
N GLU A 52 -21.61 -3.27 -4.05
CA GLU A 52 -22.25 -3.32 -5.38
C GLU A 52 -23.69 -3.85 -5.30
N GLY A 53 -23.96 -4.75 -4.34
CA GLY A 53 -25.26 -5.34 -4.14
C GLY A 53 -25.19 -6.75 -3.56
N ALA A 54 -26.13 -7.60 -3.99
CA ALA A 54 -26.15 -9.03 -3.63
C ALA A 54 -26.55 -9.88 -4.83
N CYS A 55 -26.11 -11.12 -4.86
CA CYS A 55 -26.54 -12.11 -5.84
C CYS A 55 -26.97 -13.41 -5.18
N ASN A 56 -27.63 -14.28 -5.94
CA ASN A 56 -27.92 -15.64 -5.51
C ASN A 56 -26.79 -16.56 -5.99
N LEU A 57 -26.06 -17.17 -5.06
CA LEU A 57 -25.06 -18.20 -5.35
C LEU A 57 -25.53 -19.52 -4.76
N ARG A 58 -26.01 -20.42 -5.64
CA ARG A 58 -26.48 -21.77 -5.28
C ARG A 58 -27.52 -21.76 -4.14
N GLY A 59 -28.46 -20.82 -4.20
CA GLY A 59 -29.55 -20.71 -3.19
C GLY A 59 -29.20 -19.85 -1.98
N ASN A 60 -27.95 -19.37 -1.85
CA ASN A 60 -27.54 -18.48 -0.77
C ASN A 60 -27.37 -17.05 -1.29
N VAL A 61 -27.76 -16.08 -0.46
CA VAL A 61 -27.51 -14.66 -0.74
C VAL A 61 -26.04 -14.35 -0.48
N LEU A 62 -25.34 -13.95 -1.53
CA LEU A 62 -23.94 -13.54 -1.49
C LEU A 62 -23.86 -12.01 -1.61
N PRO A 63 -23.44 -11.28 -0.57
CA PRO A 63 -23.11 -9.86 -0.69
C PRO A 63 -21.92 -9.69 -1.63
N ILE A 64 -21.99 -8.66 -2.49
CA ILE A 64 -20.94 -8.37 -3.48
C ILE A 64 -20.37 -6.98 -3.22
N ILE A 65 -19.06 -6.93 -3.06
CA ILE A 65 -18.25 -5.73 -2.84
C ILE A 65 -17.44 -5.45 -4.09
N ASP A 66 -17.40 -4.20 -4.52
CA ASP A 66 -16.49 -3.74 -5.58
C ASP A 66 -15.10 -3.50 -4.99
N GLY A 67 -14.13 -4.30 -5.41
CA GLY A 67 -12.76 -4.24 -4.89
C GLY A 67 -12.09 -2.89 -5.18
N ARG A 68 -12.31 -2.31 -6.36
CA ARG A 68 -11.75 -0.99 -6.70
C ARG A 68 -12.25 0.09 -5.75
N THR A 69 -13.56 0.20 -5.60
CA THR A 69 -14.18 1.19 -4.71
C THR A 69 -13.79 0.96 -3.25
N ARG A 70 -13.66 -0.32 -2.84
CA ARG A 70 -13.24 -0.66 -1.47
C ARG A 70 -11.82 -0.19 -1.15
N PHE A 71 -10.95 -0.15 -2.15
CA PHE A 71 -9.56 0.28 -2.02
C PHE A 71 -9.30 1.69 -2.60
N ASN A 72 -10.35 2.53 -2.73
CA ASN A 72 -10.28 3.90 -3.24
C ASN A 72 -9.63 4.02 -4.63
N LEU A 73 -9.75 2.99 -5.47
CA LEU A 73 -9.32 3.02 -6.85
C LEU A 73 -10.45 3.53 -7.75
N GLU A 74 -10.08 4.11 -8.89
CA GLU A 74 -11.05 4.60 -9.87
C GLU A 74 -11.99 3.47 -10.33
N LYS A 75 -13.27 3.74 -10.29
CA LYS A 75 -14.32 2.77 -10.67
C LYS A 75 -14.24 2.48 -12.17
N LYS A 76 -14.18 1.20 -12.53
CA LYS A 76 -14.17 0.74 -13.91
C LYS A 76 -15.40 -0.11 -14.21
N LYS A 77 -15.88 -0.03 -15.46
CA LYS A 77 -16.93 -0.93 -15.92
C LYS A 77 -16.41 -2.36 -15.98
N LYS A 78 -17.16 -3.30 -15.43
CA LYS A 78 -16.86 -4.72 -15.45
C LYS A 78 -16.80 -5.24 -16.90
N ASP A 79 -15.88 -6.14 -17.16
CA ASP A 79 -15.67 -6.76 -18.46
C ASP A 79 -15.65 -8.31 -18.35
N GLU A 80 -15.37 -8.98 -19.45
CA GLU A 80 -15.33 -10.46 -19.52
C GLU A 80 -14.25 -11.09 -18.66
N ASN A 81 -13.21 -10.33 -18.28
CA ASN A 81 -12.10 -10.80 -17.42
C ASN A 81 -12.43 -10.63 -15.94
N SER A 82 -13.39 -9.75 -15.61
CA SER A 82 -13.78 -9.50 -14.23
C SER A 82 -14.25 -10.78 -13.55
N ARG A 83 -13.83 -10.96 -12.30
CA ARG A 83 -14.17 -12.13 -11.48
C ARG A 83 -14.65 -11.69 -10.11
N VAL A 84 -15.35 -12.60 -9.45
CA VAL A 84 -15.69 -12.47 -8.04
C VAL A 84 -14.90 -13.52 -7.26
N LEU A 85 -14.08 -13.05 -6.33
CA LEU A 85 -13.47 -13.88 -5.30
C LEU A 85 -14.49 -14.08 -4.19
N VAL A 86 -14.92 -15.31 -3.96
CA VAL A 86 -15.81 -15.64 -2.84
C VAL A 86 -14.95 -15.97 -1.62
N ILE A 87 -15.02 -15.14 -0.63
CA ILE A 87 -14.17 -15.14 0.56
C ILE A 87 -15.00 -15.50 1.78
N ASP A 88 -14.40 -16.26 2.69
CA ASP A 88 -15.00 -16.56 3.98
C ASP A 88 -14.71 -15.43 4.98
N VAL A 89 -15.70 -14.63 5.28
CA VAL A 89 -15.59 -13.58 6.28
C VAL A 89 -16.35 -14.03 7.53
N ASN A 90 -15.63 -14.55 8.52
CA ASN A 90 -16.19 -15.02 9.80
C ASN A 90 -17.37 -16.02 9.64
N GLY A 91 -17.21 -17.00 8.75
CA GLY A 91 -18.22 -18.01 8.46
C GLY A 91 -19.29 -17.58 7.46
N LYS A 92 -19.26 -16.32 6.97
CA LYS A 92 -20.18 -15.80 5.96
C LYS A 92 -19.45 -15.60 4.65
N ALA A 93 -19.99 -16.15 3.56
CA ALA A 93 -19.45 -15.90 2.23
C ALA A 93 -19.70 -14.46 1.81
N THR A 94 -18.67 -13.77 1.30
CA THR A 94 -18.74 -12.43 0.72
C THR A 94 -17.97 -12.42 -0.58
N GLY A 95 -18.53 -11.86 -1.64
CA GLY A 95 -17.89 -11.75 -2.94
C GLY A 95 -17.17 -10.41 -3.10
N MET A 96 -15.93 -10.43 -3.58
CA MET A 96 -15.17 -9.25 -3.98
C MET A 96 -14.94 -9.27 -5.48
N ILE A 97 -15.41 -8.25 -6.19
CA ILE A 97 -15.15 -8.07 -7.63
C ILE A 97 -13.72 -7.59 -7.80
N VAL A 98 -13.01 -8.27 -8.70
CA VAL A 98 -11.65 -7.92 -9.15
C VAL A 98 -11.62 -7.82 -10.67
N ASP A 99 -10.69 -7.07 -11.23
CA ASP A 99 -10.59 -6.88 -12.69
C ASP A 99 -10.22 -8.17 -13.41
N LYS A 100 -9.30 -8.93 -12.83
CA LYS A 100 -8.82 -10.18 -13.39
C LYS A 100 -8.16 -11.02 -12.30
N VAL A 101 -8.36 -12.32 -12.32
CA VAL A 101 -7.53 -13.27 -11.57
C VAL A 101 -6.38 -13.70 -12.46
N SER A 102 -5.15 -13.59 -11.97
CA SER A 102 -3.94 -13.89 -12.73
C SER A 102 -3.54 -15.35 -12.60
N GLU A 103 -3.15 -15.76 -11.42
CA GLU A 103 -2.64 -17.12 -11.16
C GLU A 103 -2.77 -17.50 -9.68
N VAL A 104 -2.54 -18.78 -9.40
CA VAL A 104 -2.28 -19.26 -8.03
C VAL A 104 -0.80 -19.58 -7.94
N MET A 105 -0.08 -18.88 -7.08
CA MET A 105 1.35 -19.04 -6.92
C MET A 105 1.73 -19.56 -5.54
N ARG A 106 2.87 -20.23 -5.46
CA ARG A 106 3.51 -20.55 -4.19
C ARG A 106 4.61 -19.55 -3.92
N VAL A 107 4.61 -18.99 -2.74
CA VAL A 107 5.61 -18.04 -2.27
C VAL A 107 6.23 -18.55 -0.98
N ASN A 108 7.52 -18.30 -0.82
CA ASN A 108 8.17 -18.56 0.45
C ASN A 108 7.83 -17.42 1.42
N THR A 109 7.55 -17.74 2.68
CA THR A 109 7.32 -16.69 3.69
C THR A 109 8.49 -15.73 3.84
N ALA A 110 9.71 -16.17 3.50
CA ALA A 110 10.89 -15.32 3.48
C ALA A 110 10.87 -14.24 2.38
N ASP A 111 10.07 -14.43 1.33
CA ASP A 111 9.90 -13.47 0.23
C ASP A 111 8.79 -12.45 0.51
N ILE A 112 8.09 -12.59 1.64
CA ILE A 112 7.05 -11.66 2.09
C ILE A 112 7.68 -10.66 3.06
N GLU A 113 7.73 -9.42 2.66
CA GLU A 113 8.20 -8.33 3.52
C GLU A 113 7.04 -7.60 4.17
N GLU A 114 7.26 -7.12 5.38
CA GLU A 114 6.30 -6.23 6.04
C GLU A 114 6.19 -4.91 5.27
N PRO A 115 4.98 -4.34 5.16
CA PRO A 115 4.81 -3.03 4.55
C PRO A 115 5.65 -1.98 5.29
N PRO A 116 6.24 -1.00 4.59
CA PRO A 116 6.94 0.12 5.23
C PRO A 116 6.06 0.80 6.29
N GLN A 117 6.66 1.27 7.39
CA GLN A 117 5.90 1.84 8.52
C GLN A 117 5.01 3.02 8.13
N ILE A 118 5.44 3.83 7.16
CA ILE A 118 4.66 4.97 6.66
C ILE A 118 3.36 4.54 5.98
N VAL A 119 3.31 3.32 5.46
CA VAL A 119 2.12 2.73 4.85
C VAL A 119 1.21 2.10 5.91
N LYS A 120 1.77 1.70 7.08
CA LYS A 120 1.00 1.11 8.20
C LYS A 120 0.16 2.13 8.98
N ASN A 121 0.50 3.43 8.92
CA ASN A 121 -0.16 4.48 9.71
C ASN A 121 -1.48 4.99 9.11
N VAL A 122 -1.89 4.44 8.00
CA VAL A 122 -3.12 4.81 7.32
C VAL A 122 -4.04 3.60 7.36
N ASP A 123 -5.33 3.76 7.16
CA ASP A 123 -6.39 2.72 7.11
C ASP A 123 -6.07 1.47 6.25
N ALA A 124 -4.77 1.14 6.11
CA ALA A 124 -4.19 0.00 5.42
C ALA A 124 -4.00 -1.22 6.34
N ASP A 125 -4.79 -1.30 7.39
CA ASP A 125 -4.80 -2.41 8.36
C ASP A 125 -5.01 -3.79 7.71
N TYR A 126 -5.40 -3.82 6.42
CA TYR A 126 -5.60 -5.04 5.64
C TYR A 126 -4.43 -5.38 4.72
N LEU A 127 -3.31 -4.63 4.72
CA LEU A 127 -2.10 -5.01 4.00
C LEU A 127 -1.21 -5.88 4.90
N LYS A 128 -1.16 -7.19 4.61
CA LYS A 128 -0.35 -8.17 5.37
C LYS A 128 1.13 -8.09 5.03
N GLY A 129 1.47 -7.71 3.81
CA GLY A 129 2.85 -7.70 3.33
C GLY A 129 2.97 -7.36 1.86
N VAL A 130 4.20 -7.35 1.37
CA VAL A 130 4.52 -7.23 -0.05
C VAL A 130 5.41 -8.40 -0.43
N VAL A 131 5.00 -9.15 -1.43
CA VAL A 131 5.77 -10.25 -2.01
C VAL A 131 6.65 -9.69 -3.12
N LYS A 132 7.94 -9.96 -3.06
CA LYS A 132 8.89 -9.58 -4.10
C LYS A 132 9.19 -10.78 -4.99
N LEU A 133 8.91 -10.63 -6.28
CA LEU A 133 9.14 -11.63 -7.30
C LEU A 133 10.14 -11.12 -8.33
N ASP A 134 10.73 -12.01 -9.10
CA ASP A 134 11.66 -11.68 -10.20
C ASP A 134 12.79 -10.74 -9.74
N ASN A 135 13.42 -11.05 -8.61
CA ASN A 135 14.45 -10.21 -7.99
C ASN A 135 13.99 -8.78 -7.67
N GLY A 136 12.72 -8.62 -7.32
CA GLY A 136 12.12 -7.33 -6.94
C GLY A 136 11.55 -6.52 -8.11
N ASN A 137 11.54 -7.07 -9.32
CA ASN A 137 10.95 -6.40 -10.49
C ASN A 137 9.42 -6.49 -10.50
N ARG A 138 8.84 -7.48 -9.82
CA ARG A 138 7.40 -7.67 -9.68
C ARG A 138 7.03 -7.66 -8.20
N LEU A 139 6.12 -6.78 -7.82
CA LEU A 139 5.61 -6.64 -6.47
C LEU A 139 4.15 -7.06 -6.43
N VAL A 140 3.80 -7.92 -5.48
CA VAL A 140 2.42 -8.34 -5.22
C VAL A 140 2.05 -7.92 -3.81
N MET A 141 1.02 -7.08 -3.68
CA MET A 141 0.51 -6.64 -2.38
C MET A 141 -0.35 -7.71 -1.75
N LEU A 142 0.12 -8.31 -0.66
CA LEU A 142 -0.61 -9.35 0.07
C LEU A 142 -1.66 -8.73 0.98
N LEU A 143 -2.93 -8.95 0.65
CA LEU A 143 -4.08 -8.43 1.39
C LEU A 143 -4.59 -9.41 2.44
N ASP A 144 -5.00 -8.89 3.58
CA ASP A 144 -5.96 -9.53 4.48
C ASP A 144 -7.38 -9.29 3.95
N VAL A 145 -7.79 -10.11 3.01
CA VAL A 145 -9.10 -9.95 2.35
C VAL A 145 -10.26 -10.15 3.32
N VAL A 146 -10.08 -10.96 4.35
CA VAL A 146 -11.08 -11.14 5.42
C VAL A 146 -11.27 -9.83 6.18
N LYS A 147 -10.19 -9.19 6.59
CA LYS A 147 -10.21 -7.91 7.29
C LYS A 147 -10.71 -6.79 6.38
N ALA A 148 -10.27 -6.76 5.12
CA ALA A 148 -10.72 -5.78 4.12
C ALA A 148 -12.23 -5.84 3.86
N LEU A 149 -12.83 -7.02 3.91
CA LEU A 149 -14.26 -7.22 3.68
C LEU A 149 -15.10 -7.24 4.95
N SER A 150 -14.47 -7.31 6.12
CA SER A 150 -15.18 -7.15 7.39
C SER A 150 -15.74 -5.73 7.44
N VAL A 151 -17.06 -5.61 7.35
CA VAL A 151 -17.76 -4.32 7.47
C VAL A 151 -17.61 -3.88 8.93
N SER A 152 -16.60 -3.08 9.22
CA SER A 152 -16.50 -2.45 10.52
C SER A 152 -17.56 -1.36 10.61
N ASN A 153 -18.51 -1.50 11.53
CA ASN A 153 -19.44 -0.45 11.96
C ASN A 153 -18.71 0.74 12.64
N ALA A 154 -17.39 0.86 12.45
CA ALA A 154 -16.51 1.80 13.13
C ALA A 154 -16.50 3.22 12.52
N GLN A 155 -17.34 3.54 11.56
CA GLN A 155 -17.45 4.92 11.05
C GLN A 155 -18.49 5.78 11.79
N LYS A 156 -18.93 5.41 12.98
CA LYS A 156 -19.85 6.24 13.80
C LYS A 156 -19.29 6.77 15.12
N GLU A 157 -18.04 6.52 15.47
CA GLU A 157 -17.50 6.95 16.79
C GLU A 157 -16.15 7.67 16.73
N GLN A 158 -15.96 8.63 15.82
CA GLN A 158 -14.85 9.59 15.97
C GLN A 158 -15.28 11.01 15.58
N ILE A 159 -16.37 11.48 16.16
CA ILE A 159 -16.61 12.90 16.39
C ILE A 159 -16.90 13.01 17.88
N ASN A 160 -15.85 12.94 18.69
CA ASN A 160 -15.74 13.56 20.02
C ASN A 160 -14.48 13.06 20.72
N GLY A 161 -13.54 13.97 20.90
CA GLY A 161 -12.55 13.75 21.96
C GLY A 161 -11.12 14.08 21.61
N GLN A 162 -10.79 15.34 21.88
CA GLN A 162 -9.53 15.78 22.46
C GLN A 162 -8.39 16.21 21.54
N GLU A 163 -8.50 17.50 21.18
CA GLU A 163 -7.34 18.41 21.25
C GLU A 163 -6.76 18.37 22.66
N GLU A 164 -5.54 17.89 22.82
CA GLU A 164 -4.65 18.40 23.89
C GLU A 164 -3.19 17.96 23.67
N ASN A 165 -2.35 19.01 23.62
CA ASN A 165 -0.93 18.99 23.98
C ASN A 165 0.13 18.45 23.01
N LEU A 166 0.66 19.36 22.17
CA LEU A 166 2.11 19.38 21.92
C LEU A 166 2.64 20.83 21.83
N HIS A 167 2.73 21.48 22.98
CA HIS A 167 3.65 22.59 23.17
C HIS A 167 4.63 22.16 24.26
N LYS A 168 5.83 21.81 23.91
CA LYS A 168 7.01 21.91 24.79
C LYS A 168 8.17 22.51 24.02
N THR A 169 8.32 23.77 24.27
CA THR A 169 9.44 24.66 24.05
C THR A 169 10.76 24.03 24.49
N GLY A 170 11.67 23.80 23.55
CA GLY A 170 13.08 23.51 23.86
C GLY A 170 13.88 24.80 23.84
N THR A 171 14.36 25.20 24.99
CA THR A 171 15.21 26.35 25.25
C THR A 171 16.55 26.22 24.53
N ILE A 172 16.86 27.14 23.65
CA ILE A 172 18.18 27.29 23.01
C ILE A 172 19.10 27.94 24.05
N GLN A 173 20.08 27.19 24.53
CA GLN A 173 21.21 27.79 25.26
C GLN A 173 22.30 28.20 24.27
N ASN A 174 22.47 29.50 24.12
CA ASN A 174 23.61 30.11 23.45
C ASN A 174 24.88 29.84 24.26
N THR A 175 25.81 29.07 23.69
CA THR A 175 27.22 29.12 24.06
C THR A 175 28.01 29.69 22.89
N ALA A 176 28.50 30.92 23.07
CA ALA A 176 29.44 31.54 22.16
C ALA A 176 30.78 30.80 22.20
N GLY A 177 31.33 30.48 21.03
CA GLY A 177 32.68 29.99 20.94
C GLY A 177 33.04 29.50 19.55
N THR A 178 33.79 30.31 18.81
CA THR A 178 34.61 30.00 17.61
C THR A 178 33.83 29.75 16.32
N GLU A 179 33.85 30.75 15.43
CA GLU A 179 33.42 30.65 14.03
C GLU A 179 34.32 29.63 13.28
N SER A 180 33.93 28.36 13.32
CA SER A 180 34.23 27.45 12.25
C SER A 180 33.11 27.68 11.21
N ILE A 181 33.46 28.12 10.02
CA ILE A 181 32.54 28.09 8.87
C ILE A 181 32.21 26.64 8.62
N ASP A 182 31.12 26.14 9.25
CA ASP A 182 30.56 24.83 8.95
C ASP A 182 29.91 24.95 7.57
N GLU A 183 30.66 24.54 6.52
CA GLU A 183 30.10 24.40 5.16
C GLU A 183 29.15 23.20 5.17
N GLU A 184 27.85 23.44 5.08
CA GLU A 184 26.84 22.41 4.88
C GLU A 184 26.63 22.18 3.39
N GLN A 185 26.83 20.94 2.93
CA GLN A 185 26.55 20.56 1.55
C GLN A 185 25.07 20.16 1.41
N LEU A 186 24.40 20.79 0.45
CA LEU A 186 22.98 20.59 0.20
C LEU A 186 22.74 20.03 -1.21
N VAL A 187 21.74 19.19 -1.35
CA VAL A 187 21.16 18.81 -2.64
C VAL A 187 19.92 19.66 -2.84
N SER A 188 19.95 20.57 -3.84
CA SER A 188 18.78 21.36 -4.19
C SER A 188 17.96 20.70 -5.30
N PHE A 189 16.66 20.96 -5.28
CA PHE A 189 15.70 20.51 -6.28
C PHE A 189 14.55 21.51 -6.43
N LEU A 190 13.88 21.48 -7.57
CA LEU A 190 12.77 22.38 -7.87
C LEU A 190 11.44 21.64 -7.69
N LEU A 191 10.52 22.29 -6.99
CA LEU A 191 9.10 21.94 -7.00
C LEU A 191 8.34 23.14 -7.57
N ASP A 192 7.87 23.03 -8.79
CA ASP A 192 7.32 24.12 -9.57
C ASP A 192 8.35 25.27 -9.75
N LYS A 193 8.15 26.42 -9.14
CA LYS A 193 9.02 27.60 -9.21
C LYS A 193 9.86 27.80 -7.95
N GLU A 194 9.64 26.98 -6.94
CA GLU A 194 10.32 27.09 -5.66
C GLU A 194 11.48 26.10 -5.57
N GLU A 195 12.61 26.57 -5.07
CA GLU A 195 13.80 25.74 -4.84
C GLU A 195 13.83 25.29 -3.38
N TYR A 196 13.97 23.98 -3.20
CA TYR A 196 14.11 23.32 -1.91
C TYR A 196 15.47 22.65 -1.82
N ALA A 197 15.96 22.43 -0.63
CA ALA A 197 17.21 21.75 -0.40
C ALA A 197 17.14 20.78 0.78
N ILE A 198 17.95 19.75 0.72
CA ILE A 198 18.12 18.75 1.77
C ILE A 198 19.62 18.50 1.99
N GLY A 199 20.04 18.24 3.23
CA GLY A 199 21.43 17.94 3.55
C GLY A 199 21.94 16.73 2.78
N ILE A 200 23.12 16.85 2.13
CA ILE A 200 23.66 15.76 1.29
C ILE A 200 23.86 14.47 2.07
N MET A 201 24.14 14.57 3.38
CA MET A 201 24.33 13.41 4.25
C MET A 201 23.05 12.58 4.45
N GLN A 202 21.89 13.17 4.19
CA GLN A 202 20.60 12.49 4.25
C GLN A 202 20.26 11.79 2.92
N VAL A 203 20.90 12.18 1.82
CA VAL A 203 20.62 11.65 0.48
C VAL A 203 21.51 10.43 0.21
N LYS A 204 20.89 9.25 0.12
CA LYS A 204 21.61 8.01 -0.21
C LYS A 204 21.89 7.88 -1.70
N GLU A 205 20.89 8.20 -2.53
CA GLU A 205 21.01 8.15 -3.98
C GLU A 205 19.89 8.96 -4.66
N ILE A 206 20.09 9.28 -5.92
CA ILE A 206 19.09 9.92 -6.77
C ILE A 206 18.85 9.00 -7.97
N ILE A 207 17.60 8.61 -8.16
CA ILE A 207 17.22 7.66 -9.20
C ILE A 207 16.15 8.23 -10.13
N ARG A 208 16.00 7.64 -11.31
CA ARG A 208 14.81 7.85 -12.14
C ARG A 208 13.63 7.14 -11.47
N ALA A 209 12.42 7.68 -11.65
CA ALA A 209 11.23 7.03 -11.14
C ALA A 209 11.03 5.67 -11.84
N PRO A 210 11.12 4.54 -11.10
CA PRO A 210 10.74 3.23 -11.63
C PRO A 210 9.21 3.11 -11.64
N GLN A 211 8.70 1.95 -12.02
CA GLN A 211 7.28 1.66 -11.83
C GLN A 211 6.95 1.68 -10.33
N ILE A 212 6.04 2.56 -9.95
CA ILE A 212 5.56 2.69 -8.57
C ILE A 212 4.29 1.87 -8.44
N VAL A 213 4.25 0.99 -7.43
CA VAL A 213 3.05 0.19 -7.12
C VAL A 213 2.24 0.94 -6.08
N LYS A 214 1.00 1.27 -6.41
CA LYS A 214 0.11 2.03 -5.52
C LYS A 214 -0.31 1.21 -4.32
N VAL A 215 -0.32 1.85 -3.15
CA VAL A 215 -0.83 1.27 -1.92
C VAL A 215 -2.25 1.77 -1.70
N PRO A 216 -3.24 0.86 -1.57
CA PRO A 216 -4.62 1.28 -1.33
C PRO A 216 -4.80 1.99 0.01
N ASN A 217 -5.69 2.99 0.05
CA ASN A 217 -6.08 3.73 1.26
C ASN A 217 -4.89 4.32 2.04
N CYS A 218 -3.85 4.77 1.35
CA CYS A 218 -2.79 5.55 1.96
C CYS A 218 -3.07 7.05 1.85
N GLU A 219 -2.32 7.86 2.59
CA GLU A 219 -2.41 9.32 2.50
C GLU A 219 -2.12 9.79 1.07
N ALA A 220 -2.80 10.84 0.63
CA ALA A 220 -2.73 11.32 -0.76
C ALA A 220 -1.30 11.66 -1.22
N TYR A 221 -0.40 11.99 -0.29
CA TYR A 221 1.00 12.28 -0.59
C TYR A 221 1.88 11.03 -0.71
N ILE A 222 1.37 9.84 -0.40
CA ILE A 222 2.09 8.58 -0.61
C ILE A 222 1.76 8.07 -2.01
N GLU A 223 2.71 8.19 -2.93
CA GLU A 223 2.52 7.75 -4.32
C GLU A 223 2.44 6.23 -4.43
N GLY A 224 3.12 5.52 -3.54
CA GLY A 224 3.14 4.06 -3.51
C GLY A 224 4.46 3.52 -2.96
N VAL A 225 4.82 2.30 -3.39
CA VAL A 225 6.09 1.65 -3.04
C VAL A 225 6.83 1.19 -4.28
N VAL A 226 8.15 1.15 -4.19
CA VAL A 226 9.04 0.57 -5.21
C VAL A 226 10.02 -0.38 -4.55
N SER A 227 10.56 -1.32 -5.31
CA SER A 227 11.69 -2.15 -4.86
C SER A 227 12.99 -1.63 -5.45
N ILE A 228 13.94 -1.27 -4.59
CA ILE A 228 15.28 -0.83 -5.00
C ILE A 228 16.30 -1.71 -4.31
N ARG A 229 17.13 -2.40 -5.09
CA ARG A 229 18.16 -3.33 -4.57
C ARG A 229 17.59 -4.28 -3.51
N ASN A 230 16.43 -4.82 -3.80
CA ASN A 230 15.71 -5.75 -2.94
C ASN A 230 15.17 -5.17 -1.61
N ASN A 231 15.13 -3.83 -1.46
CA ASN A 231 14.50 -3.14 -0.34
C ASN A 231 13.22 -2.43 -0.79
N LEU A 232 12.16 -2.53 0.00
CA LEU A 232 10.93 -1.79 -0.23
C LEU A 232 11.12 -0.34 0.21
N LEU A 233 10.83 0.57 -0.70
CA LEU A 233 10.96 2.01 -0.51
C LEU A 233 9.61 2.69 -0.71
N PRO A 234 9.02 3.31 0.32
CA PRO A 234 7.84 4.14 0.14
C PRO A 234 8.21 5.42 -0.61
N ILE A 235 7.33 5.85 -1.51
CA ILE A 235 7.52 7.06 -2.32
C ILE A 235 6.56 8.14 -1.84
N ILE A 236 7.12 9.26 -1.44
CA ILE A 236 6.41 10.45 -0.98
C ILE A 236 6.43 11.48 -2.12
N ASN A 237 5.25 11.90 -2.55
CA ASN A 237 5.09 13.00 -3.49
C ASN A 237 5.08 14.32 -2.73
N LEU A 238 6.17 15.07 -2.80
CA LEU A 238 6.30 16.34 -2.06
C LEU A 238 5.31 17.39 -2.55
N ARG A 239 4.97 17.41 -3.83
CA ARG A 239 3.96 18.37 -4.34
C ARG A 239 2.63 18.18 -3.62
N THR A 240 2.17 16.94 -3.55
CA THR A 240 0.93 16.60 -2.85
C THR A 240 1.07 16.82 -1.34
N TYR A 241 2.22 16.51 -0.75
CA TYR A 241 2.49 16.74 0.67
C TYR A 241 2.42 18.22 1.05
N PHE A 242 2.90 19.13 0.18
CA PHE A 242 2.82 20.57 0.38
C PHE A 242 1.52 21.21 -0.15
N GLY A 243 0.54 20.41 -0.55
CA GLY A 243 -0.75 20.89 -1.07
C GLY A 243 -0.68 21.52 -2.46
N MET A 244 0.38 21.25 -3.22
CA MET A 244 0.52 21.68 -4.61
C MET A 244 -0.25 20.73 -5.55
N GLU A 245 -0.50 21.20 -6.79
CA GLU A 245 -1.12 20.37 -7.82
C GLU A 245 -0.25 19.15 -8.13
N HIS A 246 -0.88 17.97 -8.17
CA HIS A 246 -0.23 16.73 -8.56
C HIS A 246 0.15 16.79 -10.05
N LEU A 247 1.35 16.35 -10.38
CA LEU A 247 1.81 16.20 -11.76
C LEU A 247 2.14 14.73 -12.04
N ASP A 248 1.83 14.31 -13.27
CA ASP A 248 2.18 12.98 -13.73
C ASP A 248 3.70 12.77 -13.79
N ILE A 249 4.11 11.54 -13.50
CA ILE A 249 5.50 11.12 -13.58
C ILE A 249 5.96 11.14 -15.04
N ASN A 250 7.10 11.73 -15.27
CA ASN A 250 7.70 11.82 -16.61
C ASN A 250 9.22 11.53 -16.57
N ASP A 251 9.88 11.57 -17.74
CA ASP A 251 11.33 11.28 -17.87
C ASP A 251 12.24 12.22 -17.07
N HIS A 252 11.74 13.37 -16.65
CA HIS A 252 12.48 14.34 -15.83
C HIS A 252 12.25 14.12 -14.33
N THR A 253 11.23 13.34 -13.95
CA THR A 253 10.95 13.04 -12.55
C THR A 253 12.11 12.27 -11.92
N ARG A 254 12.55 12.72 -10.77
CA ARG A 254 13.60 12.07 -9.98
C ARG A 254 13.07 11.73 -8.60
N ILE A 255 13.59 10.65 -8.06
CA ILE A 255 13.35 10.23 -6.69
C ILE A 255 14.66 10.38 -5.94
N LEU A 256 14.65 11.19 -4.89
CA LEU A 256 15.72 11.26 -3.92
C LEU A 256 15.49 10.20 -2.86
N VAL A 257 16.39 9.23 -2.76
CA VAL A 257 16.35 8.23 -1.70
C VAL A 257 17.01 8.83 -0.46
N VAL A 258 16.22 9.10 0.56
CA VAL A 258 16.66 9.80 1.76
C VAL A 258 16.57 8.91 3.00
N ASP A 259 17.53 9.13 3.89
CA ASP A 259 17.53 8.55 5.23
C ASP A 259 16.76 9.47 6.18
N MET A 260 15.65 8.98 6.71
CA MET A 260 14.82 9.69 7.68
C MET A 260 15.19 9.33 9.13
N GLY A 261 16.33 8.66 9.32
CA GLY A 261 16.81 8.21 10.63
C GLY A 261 16.25 6.84 11.03
N ASN A 262 14.94 6.72 11.11
CA ASN A 262 14.26 5.47 11.49
C ASN A 262 13.91 4.58 10.28
N PHE A 263 13.80 5.16 9.10
CA PHE A 263 13.47 4.46 7.85
C PHE A 263 14.05 5.24 6.66
N THR A 264 14.08 4.59 5.51
CA THR A 264 14.46 5.21 4.23
C THR A 264 13.20 5.43 3.41
N ALA A 265 13.08 6.59 2.76
CA ALA A 265 11.99 6.93 1.86
C ALA A 265 12.50 7.50 0.54
N GLY A 266 11.72 7.36 -0.51
CA GLY A 266 11.91 8.09 -1.76
C GLY A 266 11.09 9.37 -1.74
N ILE A 267 11.70 10.48 -2.03
CA ILE A 267 11.03 11.77 -2.18
C ILE A 267 10.99 12.12 -3.67
N MET A 268 9.78 12.39 -4.17
CA MET A 268 9.55 12.71 -5.58
C MET A 268 8.97 14.11 -5.74
#